data_d9bffd561d647c0c8f8df9b12afddf0a
#
_entry.id   d9bffd561d647c0c8f8df9b12afddf0a
#
_cell.length_a   1.000
_cell.length_b   1.000
_cell.length_c   1.000
_cell.angle_alpha   90.00
_cell.angle_beta   90.00
_cell.angle_gamma   90.00
#
_symmetry.space_group_name_H-M   'P 1'
#
loop_
_entity.id
_entity.type
_entity.pdbx_description
1 polymer ?
#
loop_
_entity_poly.entity_id
_entity_poly.type
_entity_poly.pdbx_seq_one_letter_code
_entity_poly.pdbx_strand_id
1 'polypeptide(L)'
;MEGINVEEAIAKQLLKNAKTRQQNLLDRIISGLQRPPPLEQRELAIYRESLEAVTQECLEHHKKYVAAGEGDASEHSTYEETTKQKINEVNRTI
;
A
#
# COMPACT_ATOMS: atom_id res chain seq x y z
N MET A 1 17.69 4.52 29.23
CA MET A 1 17.93 3.92 28.03
C MET A 1 17.11 4.43 26.90
N GLU A 2 17.79 4.84 26.06
CA GLU A 2 17.19 5.51 25.02
C GLU A 2 17.24 4.70 23.78
N GLY A 3 17.18 3.69 23.56
CA GLY A 3 17.28 2.95 22.36
C GLY A 3 15.98 2.72 21.62
N ILE A 4 14.85 2.99 22.26
CA ILE A 4 13.56 2.70 21.63
C ILE A 4 12.83 3.99 21.29
N ASN A 5 12.61 4.19 19.99
CA ASN A 5 11.79 5.28 19.51
C ASN A 5 10.35 4.74 19.36
N VAL A 6 9.50 5.12 20.30
CA VAL A 6 8.11 4.63 20.33
C VAL A 6 7.34 5.09 19.10
N GLU A 7 7.55 6.33 18.66
CA GLU A 7 6.88 6.85 17.46
C GLU A 7 7.28 6.06 16.21
N GLU A 8 8.56 5.76 16.08
CA GLU A 8 9.05 4.96 14.97
C GLU A 8 8.45 3.54 15.00
N ALA A 9 8.41 2.92 16.18
CA ALA A 9 7.84 1.58 16.33
C ALA A 9 6.37 1.54 15.95
N ILE A 10 5.60 2.54 16.40
CA ILE A 10 4.18 2.65 16.08
C ILE A 10 4.00 2.87 14.57
N ALA A 11 4.75 3.80 13.99
CA ALA A 11 4.69 4.10 12.57
C ALA A 11 5.03 2.87 11.74
N LYS A 12 6.06 2.12 12.15
CA LYS A 12 6.47 0.89 11.47
C LYS A 12 5.35 -0.16 11.49
N GLN A 13 4.70 -0.33 12.64
CA GLN A 13 3.62 -1.31 12.78
C GLN A 13 2.41 -0.90 11.94
N LEU A 14 2.04 0.36 11.95
CA LEU A 14 0.93 0.86 11.14
C LEU A 14 1.22 0.69 9.64
N LEU A 15 2.45 0.98 9.24
CA LEU A 15 2.88 0.79 7.86
C LEU A 15 2.79 -0.69 7.46
N LYS A 16 3.26 -1.58 8.31
CA LYS A 16 3.21 -3.02 8.07
C LYS A 16 1.77 -3.50 7.88
N ASN A 17 0.88 -3.04 8.75
CA ASN A 17 -0.55 -3.40 8.67
C ASN A 17 -1.18 -2.89 7.38
N ALA A 18 -0.86 -1.66 6.99
CA ALA A 18 -1.38 -1.07 5.75
C ALA A 18 -0.85 -1.80 4.52
N LYS A 19 0.43 -2.16 4.51
CA LYS A 19 1.03 -2.94 3.42
C LYS A 19 0.39 -4.31 3.28
N THR A 20 0.08 -4.97 4.39
CA THR A 20 -0.60 -6.26 4.39
C THR A 20 -1.99 -6.14 3.76
N ARG A 21 -2.74 -5.11 4.13
CA ARG A 21 -4.05 -4.87 3.52
C ARG A 21 -3.96 -4.59 2.03
N GLN A 22 -2.95 -3.80 1.63
CA GLN A 22 -2.72 -3.50 0.23
C GLN A 22 -2.42 -4.78 -0.57
N GLN A 23 -1.54 -5.62 -0.04
CA GLN A 23 -1.17 -6.87 -0.71
C GLN A 23 -2.38 -7.81 -0.82
N ASN A 24 -3.19 -7.90 0.23
CA ASN A 24 -4.40 -8.72 0.20
C ASN A 24 -5.39 -8.24 -0.85
N LEU A 25 -5.56 -6.93 -1.02
CA LEU A 25 -6.41 -6.39 -2.07
C LEU A 25 -5.87 -6.68 -3.46
N LEU A 26 -4.57 -6.51 -3.65
CA LEU A 26 -3.92 -6.84 -4.92
C LEU A 26 -4.12 -8.31 -5.28
N ASP A 27 -3.93 -9.21 -4.30
CA ASP A 27 -4.10 -10.65 -4.51
C ASP A 27 -5.55 -10.98 -4.88
N ARG A 28 -6.52 -10.34 -4.23
CA ARG A 28 -7.95 -10.55 -4.54
C ARG A 28 -8.29 -10.08 -5.94
N ILE A 29 -7.75 -8.95 -6.36
CA ILE A 29 -7.99 -8.43 -7.72
C ILE A 29 -7.40 -9.39 -8.74
N ILE A 30 -6.16 -9.79 -8.58
CA ILE A 30 -5.48 -10.69 -9.51
C ILE A 30 -6.20 -12.03 -9.57
N SER A 31 -6.50 -12.62 -8.44
CA SER A 31 -7.21 -13.92 -8.37
C SER A 31 -8.60 -13.81 -9.00
N GLY A 32 -9.29 -12.71 -8.73
CA GLY A 32 -10.64 -12.49 -9.29
C GLY A 32 -10.64 -12.31 -10.80
N LEU A 33 -9.59 -11.74 -11.37
CA LEU A 33 -9.46 -11.57 -12.81
C LEU A 33 -9.12 -12.90 -13.52
N GLN A 34 -8.45 -13.80 -12.80
CA GLN A 34 -8.02 -15.08 -13.37
C GLN A 34 -9.06 -16.19 -13.25
N ARG A 35 -10.04 -16.05 -12.39
CA ARG A 35 -11.08 -17.08 -12.21
C ARG A 35 -12.19 -16.95 -13.24
N PRO A 36 -12.86 -18.07 -13.63
CA PRO A 36 -14.05 -18.01 -14.46
C PRO A 36 -15.33 -18.05 -13.60
N PRO A 37 -16.28 -17.09 -13.73
CA PRO A 37 -16.15 -15.86 -14.53
C PRO A 37 -15.27 -14.84 -13.84
N PRO A 38 -14.57 -13.98 -14.60
CA PRO A 38 -13.74 -12.96 -13.99
C PRO A 38 -14.60 -11.88 -13.32
N LEU A 39 -13.94 -11.08 -12.48
CA LEU A 39 -14.62 -9.98 -11.80
C LEU A 39 -15.29 -9.04 -12.79
N GLU A 40 -16.51 -8.63 -12.47
CA GLU A 40 -17.23 -7.64 -13.26
C GLU A 40 -16.65 -6.25 -13.00
N GLN A 41 -16.85 -5.34 -13.95
CA GLN A 41 -16.34 -3.98 -13.82
C GLN A 41 -16.82 -3.27 -12.55
N ARG A 42 -18.04 -3.56 -12.12
CA ARG A 42 -18.60 -3.00 -10.88
C ARG A 42 -17.78 -3.43 -9.67
N GLU A 43 -17.44 -4.71 -9.59
CA GLU A 43 -16.62 -5.25 -8.50
C GLU A 43 -15.21 -4.70 -8.56
N LEU A 44 -14.64 -4.61 -9.76
CA LEU A 44 -13.31 -4.03 -9.96
C LEU A 44 -13.25 -2.58 -9.52
N ALA A 45 -14.30 -1.81 -9.79
CA ALA A 45 -14.35 -0.42 -9.38
C ALA A 45 -14.30 -0.29 -7.85
N ILE A 46 -15.02 -1.16 -7.14
CA ILE A 46 -15.01 -1.19 -5.68
C ILE A 46 -13.62 -1.53 -5.15
N TYR A 47 -12.98 -2.56 -5.72
CA TYR A 47 -11.64 -2.95 -5.31
C TYR A 47 -10.62 -1.86 -5.61
N ARG A 48 -10.76 -1.18 -6.73
CA ARG A 48 -9.87 -0.08 -7.09
C ARG A 48 -9.96 1.07 -6.10
N GLU A 49 -11.18 1.45 -5.70
CA GLU A 49 -11.37 2.47 -4.67
C GLU A 49 -10.71 2.08 -3.36
N SER A 50 -10.92 0.83 -2.93
CA SER A 50 -10.31 0.33 -1.71
C SER A 50 -8.79 0.31 -1.81
N LEU A 51 -8.26 -0.07 -2.97
CA LEU A 51 -6.83 -0.10 -3.19
C LEU A 51 -6.22 1.31 -3.15
N GLU A 52 -6.89 2.28 -3.75
CA GLU A 52 -6.44 3.67 -3.69
C GLU A 52 -6.41 4.20 -2.27
N ALA A 53 -7.46 3.89 -1.49
CA ALA A 53 -7.54 4.33 -0.10
C ALA A 53 -6.43 3.71 0.75
N VAL A 54 -6.21 2.40 0.62
CA VAL A 54 -5.16 1.74 1.41
C VAL A 54 -3.77 2.16 0.94
N THR A 55 -3.61 2.45 -0.34
CA THR A 55 -2.35 2.96 -0.87
C THR A 55 -2.02 4.32 -0.26
N GLN A 56 -3.01 5.17 -0.13
CA GLN A 56 -2.84 6.47 0.50
C GLN A 56 -2.44 6.31 1.97
N GLU A 57 -3.06 5.37 2.68
CA GLU A 57 -2.66 5.04 4.05
C GLU A 57 -1.20 4.58 4.12
N CYS A 58 -0.79 3.71 3.20
CA CYS A 58 0.59 3.24 3.13
C CYS A 58 1.56 4.40 2.97
N LEU A 59 1.26 5.32 2.08
CA LEU A 59 2.10 6.49 1.83
C LEU A 59 2.20 7.39 3.06
N GLU A 60 1.08 7.63 3.73
CA GLU A 60 1.06 8.45 4.93
C GLU A 60 1.86 7.81 6.07
N HIS A 61 1.67 6.52 6.31
CA HIS A 61 2.40 5.81 7.35
C HIS A 61 3.88 5.71 7.02
N HIS A 62 4.22 5.51 5.76
CA HIS A 62 5.63 5.48 5.36
C HIS A 62 6.30 6.82 5.59
N LYS A 63 5.62 7.92 5.25
CA LYS A 63 6.13 9.26 5.48
C LYS A 63 6.40 9.50 6.97
N LYS A 64 5.46 9.09 7.83
CA LYS A 64 5.62 9.22 9.29
C LYS A 64 6.76 8.35 9.80
N TYR A 65 6.88 7.14 9.28
CA TYR A 65 7.94 6.22 9.66
C TYR A 65 9.32 6.80 9.32
N VAL A 66 9.48 7.32 8.11
CA VAL A 66 10.74 7.93 7.67
C VAL A 66 11.06 9.14 8.54
N ALA A 67 10.07 9.98 8.82
CA ALA A 67 10.29 11.17 9.66
C ALA A 67 10.67 10.81 11.10
N ALA A 68 10.04 9.78 11.66
CA ALA A 68 10.30 9.34 13.03
C ALA A 68 11.65 8.64 13.17
N GLY A 69 12.07 7.91 12.13
CA GLY A 69 13.28 7.11 12.15
C GLY A 69 14.50 7.80 11.57
N GLU A 70 14.44 9.11 11.37
CA GLU A 70 15.51 9.85 10.70
C GLU A 70 15.84 9.33 9.31
N GLY A 71 14.84 8.74 8.65
CA GLY A 71 15.00 8.22 7.31
C GLY A 71 15.19 9.31 6.27
N ASP A 72 15.73 8.91 5.14
CA ASP A 72 15.98 9.81 4.03
C ASP A 72 14.69 10.08 3.25
N ALA A 73 14.45 11.31 2.86
CA ALA A 73 13.31 11.68 2.03
C ALA A 73 13.30 10.91 0.70
N SER A 74 14.48 10.52 0.21
CA SER A 74 14.58 9.73 -1.02
C SER A 74 13.99 8.33 -0.86
N GLU A 75 14.03 7.75 0.33
CA GLU A 75 13.39 6.46 0.59
C GLU A 75 11.88 6.56 0.40
N HIS A 76 11.29 7.63 0.89
CA HIS A 76 9.86 7.86 0.73
C HIS A 76 9.49 8.06 -0.73
N SER A 77 10.28 8.82 -1.48
CA SER A 77 10.06 9.04 -2.91
C SER A 77 10.12 7.74 -3.69
N THR A 78 11.09 6.88 -3.39
CA THR A 78 11.23 5.57 -4.01
C THR A 78 10.02 4.69 -3.70
N TYR A 79 9.59 4.68 -2.45
CA TYR A 79 8.43 3.91 -2.02
C TYR A 79 7.15 4.40 -2.73
N GLU A 80 6.97 5.71 -2.81
CA GLU A 80 5.84 6.30 -3.51
C GLU A 80 5.81 5.90 -4.97
N GLU A 81 6.95 5.94 -5.65
CA GLU A 81 7.05 5.56 -7.04
C GLU A 81 6.74 4.09 -7.25
N THR A 82 7.30 3.22 -6.42
CA THR A 82 7.04 1.78 -6.47
C THR A 82 5.55 1.49 -6.28
N THR A 83 4.91 2.19 -5.34
CA THR A 83 3.49 2.02 -5.06
C THR A 83 2.64 2.47 -6.25
N LYS A 84 2.99 3.59 -6.87
CA LYS A 84 2.30 4.08 -8.07
C LYS A 84 2.41 3.09 -9.21
N GLN A 85 3.58 2.45 -9.38
CA GLN A 85 3.78 1.44 -10.40
C GLN A 85 2.87 0.24 -10.20
N LYS A 86 2.68 -0.21 -8.95
CA LYS A 86 1.77 -1.31 -8.65
C LYS A 86 0.33 -0.97 -9.03
N ILE A 87 -0.11 0.24 -8.72
CA ILE A 87 -1.44 0.70 -9.09
C ILE A 87 -1.60 0.74 -10.60
N ASN A 88 -0.59 1.24 -11.31
CA ASN A 88 -0.61 1.31 -12.77
C ASN A 88 -0.69 -0.08 -13.40
N GLU A 89 0.00 -1.07 -12.83
CA GLU A 89 -0.08 -2.44 -13.31
C GLU A 89 -1.49 -3.00 -13.19
N VAL A 90 -2.13 -2.76 -12.04
CA VAL A 90 -3.52 -3.17 -11.84
C VAL A 90 -4.42 -2.50 -12.86
N ASN A 91 -4.25 -1.19 -13.07
CA ASN A 91 -5.06 -0.43 -14.02
C ASN A 91 -4.87 -0.92 -15.46
N ARG A 92 -3.68 -1.35 -15.83
CA ARG A 92 -3.43 -1.92 -17.16
C ARG A 92 -4.09 -3.27 -17.34
N THR A 93 -4.14 -4.07 -16.27
CA THR A 93 -4.75 -5.40 -16.32
C THR A 93 -6.26 -5.31 -16.48
N ILE A 94 -6.85 -4.24 -15.97
CA ILE A 94 -8.27 -3.96 -16.09
C ILE A 94 -8.55 -3.29 -17.43
#